data_10b3ab3d5aff8f01f2b8517b09895f17
#
_entry.id   10b3ab3d5aff8f01f2b8517b09895f17
#
_cell.length_a   1.000
_cell.length_b   1.000
_cell.length_c   1.000
_cell.angle_alpha   90.00
_cell.angle_beta   90.00
_cell.angle_gamma   90.00
#
_symmetry.space_group_name_H-M   'P 1'
#
loop_
_entity.id
_entity.type
_entity.pdbx_description
1 polymer ?
#
loop_
_entity_poly.entity_id
_entity_poly.type
_entity_poly.pdbx_seq_one_letter_code
_entity_poly.pdbx_strand_id
1 'polypeptide(L)'
;MHVLRNMVEAVKPYGHVLDLQVIRPNPTAELDGRVICEIDGEPLFHTADAATVAVDALVRAERLLEQTVDDHDVRKHYANGAELVADFADKRRQLPDGALPRLRAIAQPCVVRERCRLRRLQVR
;
A
#
# COMPACT_ATOMS: atom_id res chain seq x y z
N MET A 1 -2.12 -13.92 -12.91
CA MET A 1 -1.09 -13.30 -12.06
C MET A 1 0.01 -14.30 -11.74
N HIS A 2 1.08 -14.21 -12.51
CA HIS A 2 2.18 -15.19 -12.43
C HIS A 2 2.96 -15.10 -11.11
N VAL A 3 3.17 -13.89 -10.59
CA VAL A 3 3.95 -13.70 -9.35
C VAL A 3 3.30 -14.41 -8.17
N LEU A 4 1.99 -14.22 -7.97
CA LEU A 4 1.26 -14.87 -6.88
C LEU A 4 1.26 -16.39 -7.04
N ARG A 5 1.01 -16.90 -8.24
CA ARG A 5 1.05 -18.35 -8.53
C ARG A 5 2.41 -18.93 -8.19
N ASN A 6 3.49 -18.26 -8.65
CA ASN A 6 4.85 -18.71 -8.39
C ASN A 6 5.17 -18.69 -6.89
N MET A 7 4.69 -17.69 -6.15
CA MET A 7 4.85 -17.65 -4.71
C MET A 7 4.18 -18.82 -4.01
N VAL A 8 2.94 -19.15 -4.39
CA VAL A 8 2.20 -20.28 -3.82
C VAL A 8 2.89 -21.60 -4.13
N GLU A 9 3.36 -21.79 -5.37
CA GLU A 9 4.04 -23.01 -5.78
C GLU A 9 5.41 -23.18 -5.10
N ALA A 10 6.09 -22.07 -4.81
CA ALA A 10 7.40 -22.08 -4.14
C ALA A 10 7.30 -22.36 -2.63
N VAL A 11 6.16 -22.10 -2.01
CA VAL A 11 5.94 -22.31 -0.57
C VAL A 11 5.59 -23.77 -0.32
N LYS A 12 6.22 -24.38 0.69
CA LYS A 12 5.92 -25.75 1.10
C LYS A 12 4.46 -25.87 1.55
N PRO A 13 3.82 -27.05 1.38
CA PRO A 13 2.50 -27.30 1.96
C PRO A 13 2.47 -26.91 3.43
N TYR A 14 1.39 -26.25 3.85
CA TYR A 14 1.21 -25.65 5.20
C TYR A 14 2.13 -24.47 5.51
N GLY A 15 2.98 -24.03 4.58
CA GLY A 15 3.70 -22.77 4.68
C GLY A 15 2.76 -21.58 4.53
N HIS A 16 3.26 -20.37 4.82
CA HIS A 16 2.46 -19.15 4.83
C HIS A 16 2.87 -18.19 3.73
N VAL A 17 1.87 -17.47 3.22
CA VAL A 17 2.03 -16.33 2.32
C VAL A 17 1.47 -15.11 3.06
N LEU A 18 2.21 -14.02 3.04
CA LEU A 18 1.75 -12.72 3.53
C LEU A 18 1.43 -11.84 2.33
N ASP A 19 0.21 -11.33 2.28
CA ASP A 19 -0.26 -10.43 1.23
C ASP A 19 -0.55 -9.07 1.86
N LEU A 20 0.24 -8.06 1.48
CA LEU A 20 0.07 -6.69 1.93
C LEU A 20 -0.33 -5.82 0.74
N GLN A 21 -1.49 -5.22 0.82
CA GLN A 21 -2.03 -4.35 -0.23
C GLN A 21 -2.49 -3.02 0.35
N VAL A 22 -2.32 -1.96 -0.44
CA VAL A 22 -2.98 -0.69 -0.15
C VAL A 22 -4.47 -0.84 -0.37
N ILE A 23 -5.26 -0.20 0.49
CA ILE A 23 -6.73 -0.16 0.37
C ILE A 23 -7.22 1.29 0.50
N ARG A 24 -8.44 1.52 0.06
CA ARG A 24 -9.08 2.83 0.23
C ARG A 24 -9.29 3.14 1.72
N PRO A 25 -9.31 4.39 2.13
CA PRO A 25 -9.37 5.60 1.30
C PRO A 25 -8.00 6.06 0.78
N ASN A 26 -8.02 7.14 -0.02
CA ASN A 26 -6.80 7.76 -0.54
C ASN A 26 -5.79 8.09 0.57
N PRO A 27 -4.48 7.92 0.28
CA PRO A 27 -3.44 8.39 1.19
C PRO A 27 -3.51 9.90 1.44
N THR A 28 -2.97 10.33 2.55
CA THR A 28 -2.88 11.75 2.92
C THR A 28 -1.45 12.11 3.29
N ALA A 29 -1.02 13.30 2.87
CA ALA A 29 0.18 13.93 3.39
C ALA A 29 -0.22 14.79 4.58
N GLU A 30 0.46 14.61 5.72
CA GLU A 30 0.08 15.22 6.99
C GLU A 30 1.26 15.91 7.65
N LEU A 31 0.97 17.02 8.31
CA LEU A 31 1.91 17.77 9.12
C LEU A 31 1.25 18.08 10.46
N ASP A 32 1.87 17.67 11.56
CA ASP A 32 1.36 17.86 12.93
C ASP A 32 -0.11 17.39 13.08
N GLY A 33 -0.44 16.24 12.47
CA GLY A 33 -1.79 15.69 12.51
C GLY A 33 -2.80 16.39 11.59
N ARG A 34 -2.37 17.36 10.79
CA ARG A 34 -3.24 18.07 9.84
C ARG A 34 -2.99 17.57 8.43
N VAL A 35 -4.05 17.32 7.69
CA VAL A 35 -3.97 16.94 6.27
C VAL A 35 -3.53 18.14 5.44
N ILE A 36 -2.40 18.00 4.76
CA ILE A 36 -1.91 19.00 3.79
C ILE A 36 -2.57 18.78 2.44
N CYS A 37 -2.62 17.53 2.00
CA CYS A 37 -3.30 17.16 0.77
C CYS A 37 -3.70 15.70 0.79
N GLU A 38 -4.67 15.37 -0.05
CA GLU A 38 -5.06 14.00 -0.38
C GLU A 38 -4.31 13.57 -1.64
N ILE A 39 -3.85 12.32 -1.65
CA ILE A 39 -3.08 11.76 -2.76
C ILE A 39 -3.97 10.77 -3.50
N ASP A 40 -4.07 10.90 -4.82
CA ASP A 40 -4.84 9.94 -5.60
C ASP A 40 -4.21 8.55 -5.53
N GLY A 41 -4.90 7.62 -4.89
CA GLY A 41 -4.45 6.23 -4.74
C GLY A 41 -4.92 5.30 -5.85
N GLU A 42 -5.77 5.75 -6.78
CA GLU A 42 -6.39 4.86 -7.78
C GLU A 42 -5.39 4.06 -8.62
N PRO A 43 -4.25 4.62 -9.08
CA PRO A 43 -3.28 3.80 -9.80
C PRO A 43 -2.78 2.60 -8.99
N LEU A 44 -2.52 2.78 -7.69
CA LEU A 44 -2.12 1.68 -6.81
C LEU A 44 -3.30 0.79 -6.43
N PHE A 45 -4.47 1.35 -6.20
CA PHE A 45 -5.68 0.60 -5.88
C PHE A 45 -6.08 -0.32 -7.02
N HIS A 46 -5.94 0.12 -8.25
CA HIS A 46 -6.22 -0.72 -9.41
C HIS A 46 -5.37 -1.99 -9.41
N THR A 47 -4.07 -1.84 -9.18
CA THR A 47 -3.14 -2.98 -9.08
C THR A 47 -3.46 -3.84 -7.86
N ALA A 48 -3.75 -3.22 -6.72
CA ALA A 48 -4.09 -3.93 -5.48
C ALA A 48 -5.41 -4.70 -5.61
N ASP A 49 -6.41 -4.12 -6.26
CA ASP A 49 -7.70 -4.78 -6.52
C ASP A 49 -7.49 -6.05 -7.37
N ALA A 50 -6.66 -5.99 -8.41
CA ALA A 50 -6.33 -7.14 -9.24
C ALA A 50 -5.62 -8.24 -8.41
N ALA A 51 -4.70 -7.86 -7.53
CA ALA A 51 -4.03 -8.79 -6.63
C ALA A 51 -5.03 -9.46 -5.66
N THR A 52 -5.94 -8.68 -5.12
CA THR A 52 -7.00 -9.18 -4.23
C THR A 52 -7.89 -10.19 -4.92
N VAL A 53 -8.32 -9.91 -6.15
CA VAL A 53 -9.13 -10.86 -6.96
C VAL A 53 -8.37 -12.18 -7.14
N ALA A 54 -7.06 -12.13 -7.43
CA ALA A 54 -6.25 -13.33 -7.61
C ALA A 54 -6.12 -14.14 -6.31
N VAL A 55 -5.90 -13.48 -5.17
CA VAL A 55 -5.85 -14.16 -3.86
C VAL A 55 -7.20 -14.80 -3.54
N ASP A 56 -8.28 -14.06 -3.72
CA ASP A 56 -9.64 -14.57 -3.45
C ASP A 56 -9.99 -15.79 -4.32
N ALA A 57 -9.52 -15.80 -5.57
CA ALA A 57 -9.70 -16.96 -6.44
C ALA A 57 -8.98 -18.20 -5.89
N LEU A 58 -7.78 -18.06 -5.37
CA LEU A 58 -7.03 -19.17 -4.76
C LEU A 58 -7.68 -19.65 -3.45
N VAL A 59 -8.25 -18.74 -2.67
CA VAL A 59 -9.00 -19.10 -1.47
C VAL A 59 -10.26 -19.89 -1.84
N ARG A 60 -11.01 -19.44 -2.84
CA ARG A 60 -12.19 -20.17 -3.33
C ARG A 60 -11.85 -21.54 -3.92
N ALA A 61 -10.70 -21.67 -4.56
CA ALA A 61 -10.21 -22.93 -5.10
C ALA A 61 -9.57 -23.84 -4.04
N GLU A 62 -9.63 -23.44 -2.78
CA GLU A 62 -9.07 -24.17 -1.63
C GLU A 62 -7.55 -24.40 -1.74
N ARG A 63 -6.84 -23.54 -2.50
CA ARG A 63 -5.38 -23.54 -2.62
C ARG A 63 -4.72 -22.74 -1.51
N LEU A 64 -5.42 -21.76 -0.96
CA LEU A 64 -5.02 -20.95 0.17
C LEU A 64 -6.13 -20.95 1.23
N LEU A 65 -5.73 -20.99 2.49
CA LEU A 65 -6.61 -20.79 3.63
C LEU A 65 -6.29 -19.45 4.30
N GLU A 66 -7.25 -18.55 4.28
CA GLU A 66 -7.08 -17.27 4.98
C GLU A 66 -7.16 -17.49 6.49
N GLN A 67 -6.13 -17.05 7.20
CA GLN A 67 -6.04 -17.20 8.66
C GLN A 67 -6.35 -15.90 9.38
N THR A 68 -5.76 -14.79 8.94
CA THR A 68 -5.99 -13.48 9.54
C THR A 68 -6.05 -12.41 8.48
N VAL A 69 -6.83 -11.37 8.78
CA VAL A 69 -6.89 -10.12 8.01
C VAL A 69 -6.73 -8.98 9.00
N ASP A 70 -5.79 -8.08 8.72
CA ASP A 70 -5.54 -6.91 9.55
C ASP A 70 -5.49 -5.66 8.68
N ASP A 71 -6.40 -4.73 8.93
CA ASP A 71 -6.43 -3.43 8.28
C ASP A 71 -5.82 -2.40 9.22
N HIS A 72 -4.82 -1.68 8.73
CA HIS A 72 -4.09 -0.73 9.55
C HIS A 72 -3.52 0.41 8.70
N ASP A 73 -3.14 1.49 9.37
CA ASP A 73 -2.45 2.61 8.74
C ASP A 73 -0.95 2.35 8.73
N VAL A 74 -0.33 2.59 7.58
CA VAL A 74 1.12 2.65 7.45
C VAL A 74 1.50 4.11 7.30
N ARG A 75 2.44 4.58 8.14
CA ARG A 75 2.94 5.95 8.12
C ARG A 75 4.38 5.94 7.65
N LYS A 76 4.65 6.66 6.57
CA LYS A 76 6.01 6.90 6.12
C LYS A 76 6.43 8.30 6.55
N HIS A 77 7.52 8.36 7.31
CA HIS A 77 8.05 9.61 7.86
C HIS A 77 9.10 10.19 6.93
N TYR A 78 9.03 11.49 6.73
CA TYR A 78 10.01 12.27 5.96
C TYR A 78 10.56 13.38 6.84
N ALA A 79 11.82 13.72 6.64
CA ALA A 79 12.47 14.79 7.41
C ALA A 79 11.90 16.17 7.06
N ASN A 80 11.42 16.33 5.84
CA ASN A 80 10.80 17.57 5.33
C ASN A 80 10.00 17.27 4.06
N GLY A 81 9.33 18.30 3.55
CA GLY A 81 8.49 18.14 2.35
C GLY A 81 9.28 17.92 1.07
N ALA A 82 10.48 18.46 0.95
CA ALA A 82 11.34 18.24 -0.21
C ALA A 82 11.71 16.75 -0.34
N GLU A 83 12.00 16.08 0.78
CA GLU A 83 12.29 14.65 0.80
C GLU A 83 11.06 13.84 0.38
N LEU A 84 9.87 14.21 0.85
CA LEU A 84 8.62 13.58 0.44
C LEU A 84 8.40 13.69 -1.08
N VAL A 85 8.55 14.90 -1.62
CA VAL A 85 8.36 15.14 -3.07
C VAL A 85 9.38 14.34 -3.88
N ALA A 86 10.65 14.30 -3.44
CA ALA A 86 11.69 13.53 -4.12
C ALA A 86 11.41 12.03 -4.11
N ASP A 87 10.93 11.48 -2.99
CA ASP A 87 10.59 10.06 -2.88
C ASP A 87 9.45 9.68 -3.82
N PHE A 88 8.41 10.51 -3.91
CA PHE A 88 7.29 10.27 -4.81
C PHE A 88 7.73 10.34 -6.28
N ALA A 89 8.57 11.29 -6.63
CA ALA A 89 9.12 11.40 -7.99
C ALA A 89 9.96 10.16 -8.33
N ASP A 90 10.78 9.69 -7.41
CA ASP A 90 11.60 8.49 -7.59
C ASP A 90 10.75 7.24 -7.82
N LYS A 91 9.64 7.13 -7.10
CA LYS A 91 8.69 6.02 -7.23
C LYS A 91 7.69 6.22 -8.37
N ARG A 92 7.80 7.30 -9.12
CA ARG A 92 6.86 7.67 -10.20
C ARG A 92 5.41 7.76 -9.72
N ARG A 93 5.23 8.22 -8.48
CA ARG A 93 3.91 8.48 -7.90
C ARG A 93 3.59 9.96 -8.04
N GLN A 94 2.36 10.26 -8.45
CA GLN A 94 1.91 11.64 -8.62
C GLN A 94 1.41 12.24 -7.31
N LEU A 95 1.83 13.48 -7.07
CA LEU A 95 1.26 14.35 -6.05
C LEU A 95 0.34 15.37 -6.73
N PRO A 96 -0.69 15.90 -6.04
CA PRO A 96 -1.53 16.94 -6.62
C PRO A 96 -0.68 18.17 -7.00
N ASP A 97 -0.81 18.64 -8.24
CA ASP A 97 -0.02 19.78 -8.73
C ASP A 97 -0.18 21.01 -7.86
N GLY A 98 -1.39 21.31 -7.42
CA GLY A 98 -1.67 22.44 -6.56
C GLY A 98 -1.06 22.34 -5.16
N ALA A 99 -0.65 21.15 -4.73
CA ALA A 99 -0.05 20.92 -3.42
C ALA A 99 1.48 21.01 -3.43
N LEU A 100 2.12 20.88 -4.60
CA LEU A 100 3.58 20.85 -4.69
C LEU A 100 4.28 22.03 -4.04
N PRO A 101 3.88 23.29 -4.27
CA PRO A 101 4.52 24.42 -3.59
C PRO A 101 4.40 24.35 -2.07
N ARG A 102 3.24 23.93 -1.56
CA ARG A 102 3.02 23.79 -0.11
C ARG A 102 3.86 22.68 0.47
N LEU A 103 3.93 21.55 -0.20
CA LEU A 103 4.75 20.41 0.24
C LEU A 103 6.23 20.77 0.27
N ARG A 104 6.74 21.40 -0.79
CA ARG A 104 8.15 21.82 -0.86
C ARG A 104 8.53 22.84 0.20
N ALA A 105 7.58 23.62 0.68
CA ALA A 105 7.81 24.63 1.71
C ALA A 105 7.87 24.07 3.13
N ILE A 106 7.52 22.79 3.34
CA ILE A 106 7.55 22.17 4.67
C ILE A 106 9.00 21.91 5.07
N ALA A 107 9.47 22.62 6.09
CA ALA A 107 10.83 22.50 6.61
C ALA A 107 10.96 21.50 7.76
N GLN A 108 9.84 21.05 8.32
CA GLN A 108 9.80 20.14 9.46
C GLN A 108 9.38 18.74 9.05
N PRO A 109 9.53 17.72 9.94
CA PRO A 109 9.10 16.37 9.65
C PRO A 109 7.62 16.29 9.28
N CYS A 110 7.31 15.48 8.30
CA CYS A 110 5.96 15.23 7.82
C CYS A 110 5.75 13.74 7.51
N VAL A 111 4.51 13.36 7.26
CA VAL A 111 4.12 11.95 7.15
C VAL A 111 3.20 11.77 5.95
N VAL A 112 3.36 10.65 5.25
CA VAL A 112 2.32 10.13 4.36
C VAL A 112 1.68 8.93 5.04
N ARG A 113 0.36 8.97 5.22
CA ARG A 113 -0.42 7.90 5.80
C ARG A 113 -1.19 7.17 4.72
N GLU A 114 -1.04 5.85 4.69
CA GLU A 114 -1.76 4.97 3.76
C GLU A 114 -2.49 3.89 4.53
N ARG A 115 -3.69 3.55 4.11
CA ARG A 115 -4.44 2.42 4.65
C ARG A 115 -4.02 1.15 3.94
N CYS A 116 -3.70 0.10 4.70
CA CYS A 116 -3.24 -1.17 4.17
C CYS A 116 -4.00 -2.34 4.78
N ARG A 117 -4.07 -3.42 4.02
CA ARG A 117 -4.60 -4.70 4.48
C ARG A 117 -3.52 -5.75 4.41
N LEU A 118 -3.23 -6.39 5.54
CA LEU A 118 -2.34 -7.53 5.64
C LEU A 118 -3.17 -8.80 5.79
N ARG A 119 -2.99 -9.75 4.86
CA ARG A 119 -3.62 -11.06 4.93
C ARG A 119 -2.55 -12.12 5.17
N ARG A 120 -2.80 -12.98 6.12
CA ARG A 120 -1.98 -14.18 6.33
C ARG A 120 -2.73 -15.38 5.79
N LEU A 121 -2.10 -16.09 4.87
CA LEU A 121 -2.69 -17.20 4.15
C LEU A 121 -1.80 -18.44 4.30
N GLN A 122 -2.42 -19.58 4.49
CA GLN A 122 -1.69 -20.84 4.56
C GLN A 122 -1.88 -21.61 3.25
N VAL A 123 -0.78 -22.16 2.72
CA VAL A 123 -0.81 -23.03 1.54
C VAL A 123 -1.41 -24.37 1.92
N ARG A 124 -2.37 -24.82 1.13
CA ARG A 124 -3.06 -26.10 1.35
C ARG A 124 -2.58 -27.19 0.44
#